data_b18b422ea1c9684de801075c747f6a85
#
_entry.id   b18b422ea1c9684de801075c747f6a85
#
_cell.length_a   1.000
_cell.length_b   1.000
_cell.length_c   1.000
_cell.angle_alpha   90.00
_cell.angle_beta   90.00
_cell.angle_gamma   90.00
#
_symmetry.space_group_name_H-M   'P 1'
#
loop_
_entity.id
_entity.type
_entity.pdbx_description
1 polymer ?
#
loop_
_entity_poly.entity_id
_entity_poly.type
_entity_poly.pdbx_seq_one_letter_code
_entity_poly.pdbx_strand_id
1 'polypeptide(L)'
;MVAPPQDAATERQRRFEAMAGCLTDKGFTSEASSDGVTTQVTEEQVEAFHEAQQQCQQEVNAELGADPATAVLTPEQLGEQYDVLLDVSECLSAAGYPVSAPPSREVWVESALLVQDVLQEGRQGENRAMDLPWNPYDEIDSVAAAEQCPIPLP
;
A
#
# COMPACT_ATOMS: atom_id res chain seq x y z
N MET A 1 24.61 9.21 3.44
CA MET A 1 24.59 7.82 3.92
C MET A 1 23.21 7.26 3.65
N VAL A 2 23.10 6.29 2.75
CA VAL A 2 21.82 5.68 2.45
C VAL A 2 21.42 4.85 3.66
N ALA A 3 20.23 5.14 4.25
CA ALA A 3 19.70 4.31 5.33
C ALA A 3 19.62 2.86 4.84
N PRO A 4 20.14 1.88 5.58
CA PRO A 4 20.10 0.50 5.15
C PRO A 4 18.64 0.00 5.07
N PRO A 5 18.33 -0.94 4.19
CA PRO A 5 16.98 -1.52 4.06
C PRO A 5 16.38 -2.05 5.37
N GLN A 6 17.23 -2.31 6.34
CA GLN A 6 16.85 -2.75 7.68
C GLN A 6 16.03 -1.71 8.46
N ASP A 7 16.26 -0.41 8.20
CA ASP A 7 15.54 0.66 8.91
C ASP A 7 14.08 0.72 8.51
N ALA A 8 13.76 0.53 7.23
CA ALA A 8 12.39 0.51 6.75
C ALA A 8 11.60 -0.69 7.29
N ALA A 9 12.23 -1.86 7.37
CA ALA A 9 11.62 -3.05 7.96
C ALA A 9 11.40 -2.88 9.47
N THR A 10 12.36 -2.29 10.16
CA THR A 10 12.27 -2.01 11.61
C THR A 10 11.19 -0.98 11.91
N GLU A 11 11.08 0.07 11.10
CA GLU A 11 10.04 1.08 11.25
C GLU A 11 8.65 0.51 11.00
N ARG A 12 8.50 -0.33 9.97
CA ARG A 12 7.25 -1.04 9.69
C ARG A 12 6.86 -1.92 10.86
N GLN A 13 7.81 -2.67 11.42
CA GLN A 13 7.59 -3.52 12.58
C GLN A 13 7.13 -2.71 13.80
N ARG A 14 7.74 -1.56 14.05
CA ARG A 14 7.33 -0.65 15.14
C ARG A 14 5.89 -0.18 14.95
N ARG A 15 5.48 0.15 13.72
CA ARG A 15 4.12 0.56 13.42
C ARG A 15 3.12 -0.56 13.66
N PHE A 16 3.45 -1.78 13.26
CA PHE A 16 2.60 -2.94 13.52
C PHE A 16 2.45 -3.21 15.02
N GLU A 17 3.54 -3.16 15.77
CA GLU A 17 3.53 -3.33 17.23
C GLU A 17 2.72 -2.23 17.92
N ALA A 18 2.90 -0.97 17.50
CA ALA A 18 2.14 0.16 18.04
C ALA A 18 0.65 0.04 17.75
N MET A 19 0.29 -0.38 16.53
CA MET A 19 -1.09 -0.60 16.13
C MET A 19 -1.72 -1.75 16.91
N ALA A 20 -1.04 -2.88 17.03
CA ALA A 20 -1.51 -4.02 17.80
C ALA A 20 -1.68 -3.68 19.29
N GLY A 21 -0.76 -2.93 19.88
CA GLY A 21 -0.84 -2.45 21.25
C GLY A 21 -2.03 -1.52 21.47
N CYS A 22 -2.26 -0.57 20.57
CA CYS A 22 -3.39 0.35 20.62
C CYS A 22 -4.73 -0.40 20.51
N LEU A 23 -4.86 -1.33 19.58
CA LEU A 23 -6.07 -2.14 19.41
C LEU A 23 -6.34 -3.03 20.63
N THR A 24 -5.29 -3.59 21.23
CA THR A 24 -5.39 -4.38 22.46
C THR A 24 -5.89 -3.52 23.63
N ASP A 25 -5.38 -2.30 23.76
CA ASP A 25 -5.83 -1.36 24.79
C ASP A 25 -7.30 -0.97 24.61
N LYS A 26 -7.82 -1.01 23.41
CA LYS A 26 -9.24 -0.75 23.09
C LYS A 26 -10.14 -1.98 23.21
N GLY A 27 -9.59 -3.11 23.63
CA GLY A 27 -10.33 -4.34 23.91
C GLY A 27 -10.36 -5.38 22.79
N PHE A 28 -9.54 -5.20 21.75
CA PHE A 28 -9.41 -6.15 20.63
C PHE A 28 -8.13 -6.98 20.79
N THR A 29 -8.25 -8.30 20.66
CA THR A 29 -7.07 -9.17 20.68
C THR A 29 -6.31 -9.05 19.38
N SER A 30 -5.15 -8.39 19.41
CA SER A 30 -4.34 -8.11 18.24
C SER A 30 -2.90 -8.56 18.43
N GLU A 31 -2.31 -9.12 17.37
CA GLU A 31 -0.94 -9.55 17.33
C GLU A 31 -0.22 -8.96 16.11
N ALA A 32 0.97 -8.41 16.33
CA ALA A 32 1.83 -7.93 15.27
C ALA A 32 2.71 -9.07 14.73
N SER A 33 2.84 -9.14 13.42
CA SER A 33 3.77 -10.03 12.73
C SER A 33 4.62 -9.24 11.74
N SER A 34 5.54 -9.90 11.04
CA SER A 34 6.34 -9.27 9.99
C SER A 34 5.49 -8.80 8.79
N ASP A 35 4.30 -9.37 8.62
CA ASP A 35 3.41 -9.13 7.49
C ASP A 35 2.28 -8.15 7.80
N GLY A 36 2.06 -7.84 9.07
CA GLY A 36 0.99 -6.92 9.48
C GLY A 36 0.46 -7.17 10.89
N VAL A 37 -0.77 -6.76 11.10
CA VAL A 37 -1.48 -6.93 12.37
C VAL A 37 -2.69 -7.82 12.14
N THR A 38 -2.77 -8.89 12.93
CA THR A 38 -3.91 -9.80 12.93
C THR A 38 -4.79 -9.51 14.14
N THR A 39 -6.07 -9.29 13.93
CA THR A 39 -7.04 -9.01 14.98
C THR A 39 -8.22 -9.96 14.87
N GLN A 40 -8.62 -10.52 16.01
CA GLN A 40 -9.82 -11.35 16.08
C GLN A 40 -11.03 -10.46 16.38
N VAL A 41 -11.99 -10.46 15.46
CA VAL A 41 -13.19 -9.60 15.54
C VAL A 41 -14.42 -10.46 15.25
N THR A 42 -15.46 -10.34 16.09
CA THR A 42 -16.77 -10.94 15.83
C THR A 42 -17.59 -10.00 14.91
N GLU A 43 -18.65 -10.55 14.28
CA GLU A 43 -19.53 -9.75 13.41
C GLU A 43 -20.12 -8.54 14.15
N GLU A 44 -20.44 -8.69 15.42
CA GLU A 44 -20.99 -7.61 16.26
C GLU A 44 -19.94 -6.51 16.57
N GLN A 45 -18.67 -6.83 16.48
CA GLN A 45 -17.56 -5.92 16.81
C GLN A 45 -16.99 -5.20 15.60
N VAL A 46 -17.39 -5.55 14.38
CA VAL A 46 -16.80 -5.02 13.14
C VAL A 46 -16.84 -3.50 13.10
N GLU A 47 -17.98 -2.90 13.41
CA GLU A 47 -18.15 -1.44 13.38
C GLU A 47 -17.27 -0.76 14.44
N ALA A 48 -17.29 -1.27 15.66
CA ALA A 48 -16.44 -0.76 16.74
C ALA A 48 -14.94 -0.96 16.42
N PHE A 49 -14.59 -2.05 15.76
CA PHE A 49 -13.23 -2.31 15.31
C PHE A 49 -12.76 -1.29 14.27
N HIS A 50 -13.60 -0.94 13.29
CA HIS A 50 -13.25 0.07 12.30
C HIS A 50 -13.00 1.43 12.93
N GLU A 51 -13.81 1.84 13.89
CA GLU A 51 -13.58 3.08 14.64
C GLU A 51 -12.26 3.01 15.44
N ALA A 52 -12.02 1.92 16.13
CA ALA A 52 -10.80 1.70 16.89
C ALA A 52 -9.57 1.72 15.97
N GLN A 53 -9.66 1.10 14.80
CA GLN A 53 -8.59 1.07 13.82
C GLN A 53 -8.24 2.47 13.31
N GLN A 54 -9.23 3.30 13.01
CA GLN A 54 -9.02 4.68 12.59
C GLN A 54 -8.37 5.52 13.70
N GLN A 55 -8.84 5.39 14.93
CA GLN A 55 -8.25 6.07 16.08
C GLN A 55 -6.81 5.63 16.32
N CYS A 56 -6.55 4.33 16.27
CA CYS A 56 -5.19 3.79 16.42
C CYS A 56 -4.27 4.26 15.31
N GLN A 57 -4.75 4.34 14.08
CA GLN A 57 -3.96 4.87 12.97
C GLN A 57 -3.55 6.33 13.22
N GLN A 58 -4.48 7.16 13.73
CA GLN A 58 -4.19 8.55 14.09
C GLN A 58 -3.17 8.64 15.24
N GLU A 59 -3.33 7.83 16.27
CA GLU A 59 -2.42 7.80 17.41
C GLU A 59 -1.01 7.34 17.01
N VAL A 60 -0.91 6.30 16.19
CA VAL A 60 0.37 5.80 15.68
C VAL A 60 1.05 6.85 14.78
N ASN A 61 0.30 7.53 13.92
CA ASN A 61 0.82 8.59 13.08
C ASN A 61 1.28 9.81 13.89
N ALA A 62 0.60 10.12 14.98
CA ALA A 62 1.00 11.20 15.88
C ALA A 62 2.30 10.88 16.62
N GLU A 63 2.51 9.61 16.98
CA GLU A 63 3.71 9.15 17.70
C GLU A 63 4.91 8.94 16.78
N LEU A 64 4.73 8.27 15.64
CA LEU A 64 5.80 7.83 14.74
C LEU A 64 5.92 8.67 13.45
N GLY A 65 5.05 9.65 13.25
CA GLY A 65 4.93 10.40 12.01
C GLY A 65 4.01 9.71 11.01
N ALA A 66 3.71 10.40 9.90
CA ALA A 66 2.85 9.86 8.86
C ALA A 66 3.44 8.59 8.24
N ASP A 67 2.58 7.58 8.01
CA ASP A 67 3.01 6.34 7.37
C ASP A 67 3.38 6.60 5.90
N PRO A 68 4.63 6.31 5.48
CA PRO A 68 5.03 6.47 4.08
C PRO A 68 4.17 5.67 3.09
N ALA A 69 3.61 4.53 3.53
CA ALA A 69 2.75 3.71 2.68
C ALA A 69 1.39 4.35 2.40
N THR A 70 0.95 5.26 3.26
CA THR A 70 -0.32 6.01 3.10
C THR A 70 -0.10 7.47 2.74
N ALA A 71 1.14 7.86 2.45
CA ALA A 71 1.46 9.22 2.06
C ALA A 71 0.72 9.63 0.79
N VAL A 72 0.15 10.83 0.81
CA VAL A 72 -0.48 11.42 -0.38
C VAL A 72 0.61 11.88 -1.32
N LEU A 73 0.64 11.29 -2.51
CA LEU A 73 1.59 11.67 -3.54
C LEU A 73 1.05 12.80 -4.39
N THR A 74 1.92 13.74 -4.76
CA THR A 74 1.59 14.79 -5.71
C THR A 74 1.48 14.22 -7.12
N PRO A 75 0.81 14.92 -8.08
CA PRO A 75 0.80 14.49 -9.46
C PRO A 75 2.19 14.30 -10.07
N GLU A 76 3.17 15.10 -9.68
CA GLU A 76 4.57 14.95 -10.12
C GLU A 76 5.18 13.64 -9.61
N GLN A 77 5.00 13.34 -8.33
CA GLN A 77 5.48 12.10 -7.73
C GLN A 77 4.82 10.87 -8.34
N LEU A 78 3.52 10.94 -8.63
CA LEU A 78 2.80 9.89 -9.34
C LEU A 78 3.33 9.69 -10.75
N GLY A 79 3.66 10.78 -11.45
CA GLY A 79 4.30 10.72 -12.77
C GLY A 79 5.67 10.04 -12.73
N GLU A 80 6.46 10.26 -11.69
CA GLU A 80 7.73 9.57 -11.46
C GLU A 80 7.51 8.07 -11.23
N GLN A 81 6.48 7.68 -10.48
CA GLN A 81 6.11 6.28 -10.33
C GLN A 81 5.70 5.63 -11.65
N TYR A 82 4.95 6.35 -12.47
CA TYR A 82 4.59 5.86 -13.80
C TYR A 82 5.84 5.58 -14.66
N ASP A 83 6.82 6.47 -14.63
CA ASP A 83 8.08 6.27 -15.36
C ASP A 83 8.82 5.01 -14.88
N VAL A 84 8.83 4.75 -13.56
CA VAL A 84 9.40 3.51 -13.00
C VAL A 84 8.63 2.28 -13.50
N LEU A 85 7.30 2.33 -13.56
CA LEU A 85 6.49 1.23 -14.08
C LEU A 85 6.73 0.98 -15.57
N LEU A 86 7.01 2.02 -16.35
CA LEU A 86 7.40 1.87 -17.75
C LEU A 86 8.73 1.12 -17.89
N ASP A 87 9.72 1.46 -17.09
CA ASP A 87 11.02 0.76 -17.07
C ASP A 87 10.83 -0.72 -16.71
N VAL A 88 9.99 -1.01 -15.71
CA VAL A 88 9.65 -2.38 -15.33
C VAL A 88 8.94 -3.11 -16.48
N SER A 89 8.03 -2.45 -17.20
CA SER A 89 7.33 -3.05 -18.34
C SER A 89 8.28 -3.40 -19.48
N GLU A 90 9.27 -2.57 -19.75
CA GLU A 90 10.32 -2.86 -20.74
C GLU A 90 11.17 -4.06 -20.32
N CYS A 91 11.54 -4.15 -19.05
CA CYS A 91 12.26 -5.31 -18.50
C CYS A 91 11.44 -6.59 -18.68
N LEU A 92 10.17 -6.59 -18.32
CA LEU A 92 9.29 -7.75 -18.45
C LEU A 92 9.09 -8.17 -19.91
N SER A 93 8.90 -7.23 -20.82
CA SER A 93 8.78 -7.51 -22.24
C SER A 93 10.06 -8.11 -22.80
N ALA A 94 11.22 -7.59 -22.42
CA ALA A 94 12.52 -8.14 -22.82
C ALA A 94 12.75 -9.56 -22.29
N ALA A 95 12.19 -9.88 -21.13
CA ALA A 95 12.23 -11.22 -20.53
C ALA A 95 11.20 -12.20 -21.12
N GLY A 96 10.33 -11.73 -22.01
CA GLY A 96 9.33 -12.57 -22.71
C GLY A 96 8.00 -12.70 -21.99
N TYR A 97 7.73 -11.91 -20.97
CA TYR A 97 6.45 -11.91 -20.27
C TYR A 97 5.41 -11.06 -21.02
N PRO A 98 4.11 -11.46 -20.96
CA PRO A 98 3.05 -10.66 -21.57
C PRO A 98 2.80 -9.40 -20.73
N VAL A 99 2.91 -8.24 -21.37
CA VAL A 99 2.65 -6.94 -20.74
C VAL A 99 1.61 -6.20 -21.57
N SER A 100 0.55 -5.74 -20.94
CA SER A 100 -0.46 -4.91 -21.59
C SER A 100 0.12 -3.54 -21.96
N ALA A 101 -0.46 -2.89 -22.97
CA ALA A 101 -0.04 -1.57 -23.40
C ALA A 101 -0.27 -0.53 -22.28
N PRO A 102 0.75 0.25 -21.88
CA PRO A 102 0.57 1.26 -20.86
C PRO A 102 -0.36 2.38 -21.35
N PRO A 103 -1.22 2.94 -20.47
CA PRO A 103 -1.95 4.15 -20.77
C PRO A 103 -1.01 5.34 -20.86
N SER A 104 -1.53 6.50 -21.29
CA SER A 104 -0.73 7.72 -21.22
C SER A 104 -0.44 8.11 -19.77
N ARG A 105 0.63 8.86 -19.55
CA ARG A 105 1.01 9.35 -18.22
C ARG A 105 -0.14 10.11 -17.55
N GLU A 106 -0.82 10.98 -18.28
CA GLU A 106 -1.96 11.75 -17.78
C GLU A 106 -3.09 10.86 -17.29
N VAL A 107 -3.48 9.87 -18.07
CA VAL A 107 -4.54 8.92 -17.71
C VAL A 107 -4.15 8.12 -16.49
N TRP A 108 -2.92 7.65 -16.41
CA TRP A 108 -2.44 6.88 -15.27
C TRP A 108 -2.44 7.72 -13.99
N VAL A 109 -1.94 8.96 -14.05
CA VAL A 109 -1.89 9.88 -12.91
C VAL A 109 -3.31 10.22 -12.43
N GLU A 110 -4.24 10.50 -13.33
CA GLU A 110 -5.64 10.73 -12.97
C GLU A 110 -6.25 9.54 -12.23
N SER A 111 -6.02 8.33 -12.73
CA SER A 111 -6.50 7.10 -12.09
C SER A 111 -5.92 6.92 -10.70
N ALA A 112 -4.63 7.18 -10.55
CA ALA A 112 -3.95 7.07 -9.26
C ALA A 112 -4.45 8.12 -8.24
N LEU A 113 -4.73 9.34 -8.69
CA LEU A 113 -5.30 10.38 -7.83
C LEU A 113 -6.70 10.01 -7.35
N LEU A 114 -7.53 9.44 -8.20
CA LEU A 114 -8.86 8.96 -7.83
C LEU A 114 -8.78 7.86 -6.77
N VAL A 115 -7.85 6.92 -6.91
CA VAL A 115 -7.63 5.86 -5.92
C VAL A 115 -7.18 6.46 -4.58
N GLN A 116 -6.26 7.42 -4.59
CA GLN A 116 -5.83 8.11 -3.36
C GLN A 116 -7.00 8.80 -2.66
N ASP A 117 -7.84 9.52 -3.39
CA ASP A 117 -9.00 10.22 -2.83
C ASP A 117 -9.98 9.24 -2.17
N VAL A 118 -10.27 8.12 -2.82
CA VAL A 118 -11.15 7.07 -2.27
C VAL A 118 -10.56 6.47 -1.00
N LEU A 119 -9.26 6.19 -0.99
CA LEU A 119 -8.58 5.63 0.18
C LEU A 119 -8.57 6.60 1.37
N GLN A 120 -8.42 7.91 1.11
CA GLN A 120 -8.43 8.93 2.15
C GLN A 120 -9.81 9.17 2.75
N GLU A 121 -10.87 9.07 1.95
CA GLU A 121 -12.25 9.24 2.41
C GLU A 121 -12.76 8.03 3.22
N GLY A 122 -11.95 6.99 3.37
CA GLY A 122 -12.30 5.80 4.13
C GLY A 122 -13.43 4.97 3.51
N ARG A 123 -13.69 5.15 2.24
CA ARG A 123 -14.75 4.45 1.49
C ARG A 123 -14.38 3.01 1.12
N GLN A 124 -13.51 2.38 1.86
CA GLN A 124 -13.05 1.01 1.65
C GLN A 124 -14.15 -0.07 1.86
N GLY A 125 -15.37 0.23 1.72
CA GLY A 125 -16.45 -0.76 1.90
C GLY A 125 -17.56 -0.64 0.87
N GLU A 126 -17.54 0.40 0.05
CA GLU A 126 -18.44 0.48 -1.08
C GLU A 126 -17.90 -0.40 -2.21
N ASN A 127 -18.67 -1.41 -2.59
CA ASN A 127 -18.41 -2.31 -3.73
C ASN A 127 -18.41 -1.55 -5.07
N ARG A 128 -17.60 -0.52 -5.17
CA ARG A 128 -17.24 0.03 -6.47
C ARG A 128 -16.05 -0.75 -6.97
N ALA A 129 -16.23 -1.44 -8.09
CA ALA A 129 -15.12 -1.89 -8.88
C ALA A 129 -14.28 -0.65 -9.21
N MET A 130 -13.28 -0.36 -8.39
CA MET A 130 -12.32 0.69 -8.71
C MET A 130 -11.45 0.17 -9.82
N ASP A 131 -11.44 0.88 -10.93
CA ASP A 131 -10.43 0.66 -11.96
C ASP A 131 -9.08 1.08 -11.36
N LEU A 132 -8.33 0.09 -10.93
CA LEU A 132 -6.98 0.31 -10.43
C LEU A 132 -6.09 0.86 -11.55
N PRO A 133 -5.12 1.73 -11.25
CA PRO A 133 -4.16 2.18 -12.23
C PRO A 133 -3.45 0.99 -12.88
N TRP A 134 -3.11 1.12 -14.16
CA TRP A 134 -2.36 0.12 -14.88
C TRP A 134 -1.08 -0.26 -14.14
N ASN A 135 -0.81 -1.57 -14.10
CA ASN A 135 0.42 -2.12 -13.54
C ASN A 135 0.98 -3.15 -14.54
N PRO A 136 2.29 -3.13 -14.84
CA PRO A 136 2.87 -4.07 -15.80
C PRO A 136 2.73 -5.54 -15.39
N TYR A 137 2.43 -5.83 -14.13
CA TYR A 137 2.19 -7.18 -13.62
C TYR A 137 0.75 -7.66 -13.70
N ASP A 138 -0.20 -6.84 -14.19
CA ASP A 138 -1.63 -7.19 -14.18
C ASP A 138 -1.96 -8.54 -14.87
N GLU A 139 -1.21 -8.90 -15.89
CA GLU A 139 -1.39 -10.15 -16.64
C GLU A 139 -0.35 -11.23 -16.27
N ILE A 140 0.48 -10.97 -15.26
CA ILE A 140 1.61 -11.83 -14.90
C ILE A 140 1.39 -12.38 -13.49
N ASP A 141 1.28 -13.70 -13.40
CA ASP A 141 1.22 -14.43 -12.14
C ASP A 141 2.48 -15.29 -12.01
N SER A 142 3.63 -14.65 -11.75
CA SER A 142 4.92 -15.32 -11.66
C SER A 142 5.84 -14.65 -10.65
N VAL A 143 6.26 -15.42 -9.65
CA VAL A 143 7.27 -14.98 -8.68
C VAL A 143 8.61 -14.74 -9.38
N ALA A 144 8.96 -15.54 -10.38
CA ALA A 144 10.19 -15.39 -11.15
C ALA A 144 10.25 -14.06 -11.90
N ALA A 145 9.11 -13.56 -12.41
CA ALA A 145 9.03 -12.26 -13.05
C ALA A 145 9.34 -11.13 -12.07
N ALA A 146 8.80 -11.21 -10.86
CA ALA A 146 9.04 -10.21 -9.80
C ALA A 146 10.50 -10.21 -9.33
N GLU A 147 11.17 -11.35 -9.34
CA GLU A 147 12.60 -11.47 -9.02
C GLU A 147 13.48 -10.88 -10.12
N GLN A 148 13.10 -11.07 -11.38
CA GLN A 148 13.83 -10.58 -12.54
C GLN A 148 13.67 -9.07 -12.77
N CYS A 149 12.47 -8.56 -12.60
CA CYS A 149 12.10 -7.18 -12.87
C CYS A 149 11.37 -6.58 -11.65
N PRO A 150 12.06 -6.42 -10.50
CA PRO A 150 11.42 -5.92 -9.30
C PRO A 150 10.97 -4.46 -9.48
N ILE A 151 9.82 -4.13 -8.90
CA ILE A 151 9.41 -2.73 -8.76
C ILE A 151 10.24 -2.13 -7.62
N PRO A 152 11.05 -1.09 -7.88
CA PRO A 152 11.80 -0.44 -6.81
C PRO A 152 10.83 0.12 -5.76
N LEU A 153 11.06 -0.22 -4.52
CA LEU A 153 10.34 0.39 -3.41
C LEU A 153 10.87 1.83 -3.20
N PRO A 154 9.99 2.77 -2.92
CA PRO A 154 10.40 4.15 -2.63
C PRO A 154 11.25 4.27 -1.37
#